data_b08b27b7a26d3f6f555f59234e3cd4ae
#
_entry.id   b08b27b7a26d3f6f555f59234e3cd4ae
#
_cell.length_a   1.000
_cell.length_b   1.000
_cell.length_c   1.000
_cell.angle_alpha   90.00
_cell.angle_beta   90.00
_cell.angle_gamma   90.00
#
_symmetry.space_group_name_H-M   'P 1'
#
loop_
_entity.id
_entity.type
_entity.pdbx_description
1 polymer ?
#
loop_
_entity_poly.entity_id
_entity_poly.type
_entity_poly.pdbx_seq_one_letter_code
_entity_poly.pdbx_strand_id
1 'polypeptide(L)'
;MNGRVDYVLDSTALIALVAREPGFERVEELLERSAINAVNLTETIHKLVQKGSASRVVERMLQGLQLNVIAWTESLAYRSAEFAILGKSHGLSLGDRACLALARQLHATALTADQAWG
;
A
#
# COMPACT_ATOMS: atom_id res chain seq x y z
N MET A 1 -16.75 -14.05 7.63
CA MET A 1 -15.89 -13.22 6.95
C MET A 1 -15.26 -13.91 5.79
N ASN A 2 -14.86 -13.24 4.88
CA ASN A 2 -14.26 -13.88 3.76
C ASN A 2 -12.90 -13.29 3.56
N GLY A 3 -11.94 -14.02 3.22
CA GLY A 3 -10.61 -13.55 2.97
C GLY A 3 -10.42 -12.90 1.61
N ARG A 4 -11.50 -12.52 0.95
CA ARG A 4 -11.39 -11.98 -0.39
C ARG A 4 -10.70 -10.64 -0.42
N VAL A 5 -9.70 -10.50 -1.29
CA VAL A 5 -8.97 -9.25 -1.50
C VAL A 5 -9.26 -8.77 -2.92
N ASP A 6 -9.85 -7.59 -3.01
CA ASP A 6 -10.14 -6.99 -4.30
C ASP A 6 -9.20 -5.84 -4.63
N TYR A 7 -8.55 -5.27 -3.60
CA TYR A 7 -7.67 -4.11 -3.77
C TYR A 7 -6.38 -4.31 -3.02
N VAL A 8 -5.31 -3.71 -3.54
CA VAL A 8 -4.02 -3.66 -2.84
C VAL A 8 -3.67 -2.19 -2.69
N LEU A 9 -3.48 -1.75 -1.45
CA LEU A 9 -3.19 -0.35 -1.15
C LEU A 9 -1.70 -0.07 -1.36
N ASP A 10 -1.39 1.10 -1.94
CA ASP A 10 -0.03 1.61 -1.86
C ASP A 10 0.09 2.52 -0.63
N SER A 11 1.29 3.07 -0.39
CA SER A 11 1.50 3.90 0.78
C SER A 11 0.68 5.19 0.72
N THR A 12 0.47 5.76 -0.48
CA THR A 12 -0.29 7.00 -0.60
C THR A 12 -1.75 6.81 -0.19
N ALA A 13 -2.33 5.66 -0.53
CA ALA A 13 -3.72 5.36 -0.15
C ALA A 13 -3.84 5.24 1.36
N LEU A 14 -2.91 4.52 2.00
CA LEU A 14 -2.99 4.35 3.45
C LEU A 14 -2.72 5.67 4.18
N ILE A 15 -1.77 6.47 3.69
CA ILE A 15 -1.52 7.80 4.28
C ILE A 15 -2.76 8.69 4.14
N ALA A 16 -3.40 8.66 2.97
CA ALA A 16 -4.62 9.46 2.77
C ALA A 16 -5.68 9.07 3.80
N LEU A 17 -5.81 7.78 4.06
CA LEU A 17 -6.80 7.30 5.03
C LEU A 17 -6.51 7.83 6.44
N VAL A 18 -5.27 7.68 6.92
CA VAL A 18 -4.96 8.02 8.30
C VAL A 18 -4.81 9.52 8.51
N ALA A 19 -4.37 10.27 7.50
CA ALA A 19 -4.20 11.72 7.59
C ALA A 19 -5.42 12.48 7.07
N ARG A 20 -6.45 11.79 6.66
CA ARG A 20 -7.69 12.39 6.14
C ARG A 20 -7.43 13.29 4.95
N GLU A 21 -6.53 12.87 4.06
CA GLU A 21 -6.23 13.60 2.84
C GLU A 21 -7.29 13.33 1.78
N PRO A 22 -7.36 14.14 0.71
CA PRO A 22 -8.37 13.92 -0.33
C PRO A 22 -8.35 12.47 -0.84
N GLY A 23 -9.53 11.88 -0.93
CA GLY A 23 -9.70 10.50 -1.36
C GLY A 23 -9.79 9.49 -0.23
N PHE A 24 -9.66 9.94 1.05
CA PHE A 24 -9.66 9.00 2.16
C PHE A 24 -10.98 8.23 2.28
N GLU A 25 -12.09 8.84 1.90
CA GLU A 25 -13.40 8.17 2.02
C GLU A 25 -13.47 6.92 1.19
N ARG A 26 -12.87 6.96 -0.01
CA ARG A 26 -12.88 5.80 -0.87
C ARG A 26 -12.03 4.68 -0.30
N VAL A 27 -10.88 5.02 0.25
CA VAL A 27 -10.01 4.02 0.88
C VAL A 27 -10.72 3.40 2.08
N GLU A 28 -11.35 4.23 2.89
CA GLU A 28 -12.08 3.76 4.06
C GLU A 28 -13.20 2.79 3.65
N GLU A 29 -13.91 3.12 2.61
CA GLU A 29 -15.01 2.32 2.10
C GLU A 29 -14.54 0.94 1.63
N LEU A 30 -13.35 0.87 1.06
CA LEU A 30 -12.81 -0.35 0.48
C LEU A 30 -11.88 -1.12 1.40
N LEU A 31 -11.64 -0.63 2.61
CA LEU A 31 -10.59 -1.16 3.47
C LEU A 31 -10.76 -2.64 3.80
N GLU A 32 -11.99 -3.09 4.04
CA GLU A 32 -12.24 -4.49 4.39
C GLU A 32 -11.93 -5.45 3.25
N ARG A 33 -11.89 -4.94 2.03
CA ARG A 33 -11.61 -5.75 0.85
C ARG A 33 -10.20 -5.50 0.32
N SER A 34 -9.35 -4.90 1.15
CA SER A 34 -8.02 -4.47 0.73
C SER A 34 -6.94 -5.19 1.50
N ALA A 35 -5.77 -5.30 0.87
CA ALA A 35 -4.55 -5.77 1.51
C ALA A 35 -3.45 -4.76 1.24
N ILE A 36 -2.38 -4.81 2.01
CA ILE A 36 -1.19 -4.00 1.77
C ILE A 36 0.02 -4.88 2.01
N ASN A 37 1.06 -4.75 1.19
CA ASN A 37 2.26 -5.51 1.45
C ASN A 37 3.14 -4.80 2.48
N ALA A 38 4.05 -5.56 3.10
CA ALA A 38 4.90 -5.04 4.16
C ALA A 38 5.80 -3.90 3.68
N VAL A 39 6.18 -3.86 2.40
CA VAL A 39 7.01 -2.77 1.86
C VAL A 39 6.23 -1.45 1.90
N ASN A 40 4.99 -1.47 1.43
CA ASN A 40 4.17 -0.26 1.43
C ASN A 40 3.79 0.17 2.85
N LEU A 41 3.61 -0.81 3.76
CA LEU A 41 3.39 -0.48 5.15
C LEU A 41 4.60 0.23 5.75
N THR A 42 5.81 -0.26 5.45
CA THR A 42 7.04 0.37 5.90
C THR A 42 7.14 1.81 5.40
N GLU A 43 6.84 2.03 4.13
CA GLU A 43 6.85 3.39 3.58
C GLU A 43 5.88 4.31 4.33
N THR A 44 4.69 3.79 4.61
CA THR A 44 3.68 4.57 5.33
C THR A 44 4.18 4.97 6.70
N ILE A 45 4.73 4.01 7.44
CA ILE A 45 5.25 4.27 8.79
C ILE A 45 6.35 5.32 8.74
N HIS A 46 7.29 5.16 7.81
CA HIS A 46 8.42 6.10 7.71
C HIS A 46 7.94 7.51 7.40
N LYS A 47 6.99 7.65 6.48
CA LYS A 47 6.50 8.98 6.12
C LYS A 47 5.77 9.66 7.27
N LEU A 48 4.97 8.89 8.02
CA LEU A 48 4.25 9.46 9.15
C LEU A 48 5.22 9.88 10.27
N VAL A 49 6.25 9.07 10.53
CA VAL A 49 7.25 9.41 11.54
C VAL A 49 8.06 10.63 11.10
N GLN A 50 8.42 10.71 9.81
CA GLN A 50 9.15 11.87 9.29
C GLN A 50 8.34 13.16 9.41
N LYS A 51 7.02 13.06 9.37
CA LYS A 51 6.16 14.24 9.53
C LYS A 51 5.95 14.63 10.99
N GLY A 52 6.57 13.94 11.91
CA GLY A 52 6.55 14.30 13.31
C GLY A 52 5.75 13.41 14.23
N SER A 53 5.09 12.39 13.72
CA SER A 53 4.35 11.47 14.57
C SER A 53 5.31 10.54 15.31
N ALA A 54 5.03 10.26 16.58
CA ALA A 54 5.85 9.31 17.36
C ALA A 54 5.61 7.91 16.81
N SER A 55 6.67 7.11 16.68
CA SER A 55 6.54 5.79 16.09
C SER A 55 5.57 4.88 16.85
N ARG A 56 5.52 5.01 18.17
CA ARG A 56 4.58 4.23 18.98
C ARG A 56 3.13 4.59 18.68
N VAL A 57 2.87 5.88 18.45
CA VAL A 57 1.52 6.34 18.11
C VAL A 57 1.12 5.82 16.73
N VAL A 58 2.06 5.87 15.78
CA VAL A 58 1.81 5.37 14.42
C VAL A 58 1.49 3.87 14.48
N GLU A 59 2.28 3.11 15.21
CA GLU A 59 2.07 1.68 15.34
C GLU A 59 0.68 1.37 15.89
N ARG A 60 0.30 2.04 16.97
CA ARG A 60 -0.99 1.81 17.62
C ARG A 60 -2.15 2.16 16.67
N MET A 61 -2.01 3.28 15.96
CA MET A 61 -3.04 3.73 15.03
C MET A 61 -3.23 2.72 13.89
N LEU A 62 -2.12 2.26 13.30
CA LEU A 62 -2.21 1.33 12.18
C LEU A 62 -2.72 -0.03 12.62
N GLN A 63 -2.31 -0.50 13.79
CA GLN A 63 -2.82 -1.77 14.32
C GLN A 63 -4.32 -1.69 14.57
N GLY A 64 -4.82 -0.53 14.96
CA GLY A 64 -6.26 -0.33 15.18
C GLY A 64 -7.09 -0.47 13.91
N LEU A 65 -6.49 -0.29 12.75
CA LEU A 65 -7.19 -0.45 11.48
C LEU A 65 -7.40 -1.92 11.10
N GLN A 66 -6.71 -2.83 11.75
CA GLN A 66 -6.79 -4.26 11.46
C GLN A 66 -6.52 -4.56 9.98
N LEU A 67 -5.43 -3.97 9.48
CA LEU A 67 -5.04 -4.14 8.08
C LEU A 67 -4.69 -5.59 7.77
N ASN A 68 -5.01 -6.01 6.55
CA ASN A 68 -4.57 -7.29 6.03
C ASN A 68 -3.17 -7.09 5.43
N VAL A 69 -2.13 -7.34 6.22
CA VAL A 69 -0.75 -7.12 5.80
C VAL A 69 -0.19 -8.41 5.22
N ILE A 70 0.31 -8.34 3.99
CA ILE A 70 0.88 -9.49 3.29
C ILE A 70 2.41 -9.37 3.35
N ALA A 71 3.05 -10.44 3.78
CA ALA A 71 4.51 -10.47 3.90
C ALA A 71 5.17 -10.29 2.54
N TRP A 72 6.31 -9.59 2.52
CA TRP A 72 7.11 -9.46 1.32
C TRP A 72 8.01 -10.69 1.22
N THR A 73 7.75 -11.51 0.21
CA THR A 73 8.44 -12.79 0.05
C THR A 73 9.46 -12.72 -1.06
N GLU A 74 10.32 -13.73 -1.12
CA GLU A 74 11.27 -13.86 -2.20
C GLU A 74 10.56 -13.92 -3.56
N SER A 75 9.45 -14.65 -3.61
CA SER A 75 8.66 -14.75 -4.84
C SER A 75 8.18 -13.37 -5.29
N LEU A 76 7.67 -12.57 -4.36
CA LEU A 76 7.22 -11.22 -4.70
C LEU A 76 8.38 -10.33 -5.15
N ALA A 77 9.56 -10.52 -4.56
CA ALA A 77 10.74 -9.78 -4.99
C ALA A 77 11.04 -10.03 -6.47
N TYR A 78 10.99 -11.28 -6.89
CA TYR A 78 11.20 -11.61 -8.31
C TYR A 78 10.07 -11.09 -9.19
N ARG A 79 8.82 -11.21 -8.72
CA ARG A 79 7.69 -10.72 -9.53
C ARG A 79 7.72 -9.21 -9.69
N SER A 80 8.23 -8.48 -8.70
CA SER A 80 8.31 -7.02 -8.81
C SER A 80 9.26 -6.58 -9.92
N ALA A 81 10.22 -7.41 -10.27
CA ALA A 81 11.17 -7.10 -11.35
C ALA A 81 10.48 -6.99 -12.71
N GLU A 82 9.33 -7.63 -12.86
CA GLU A 82 8.56 -7.53 -14.10
C GLU A 82 8.09 -6.11 -14.37
N PHE A 83 8.01 -5.30 -13.33
CA PHE A 83 7.63 -3.89 -13.45
C PHE A 83 8.83 -2.95 -13.52
N ALA A 84 10.05 -3.49 -13.46
CA ALA A 84 11.25 -2.66 -13.47
C ALA A 84 11.41 -1.90 -14.79
N ILE A 85 11.01 -2.52 -15.89
CA ILE A 85 11.08 -1.86 -17.21
C ILE A 85 10.10 -0.69 -17.24
N LEU A 86 8.89 -0.89 -16.73
CA LEU A 86 7.92 0.19 -16.63
C LEU A 86 8.43 1.27 -15.69
N GLY A 87 9.07 0.88 -14.58
CA GLY A 87 9.64 1.82 -13.63
C GLY A 87 10.67 2.73 -14.29
N LYS A 88 11.45 2.18 -15.20
CA LYS A 88 12.44 2.95 -15.93
C LYS A 88 11.79 4.00 -16.83
N SER A 89 10.66 3.63 -17.46
CA SER A 89 9.96 4.50 -18.39
C SER A 89 9.00 5.45 -17.69
N HIS A 90 8.41 5.02 -16.58
CA HIS A 90 7.30 5.73 -15.95
C HIS A 90 7.62 6.20 -14.53
N GLY A 91 8.84 6.05 -14.08
CA GLY A 91 9.25 6.56 -12.76
C GLY A 91 8.68 5.79 -11.59
N LEU A 92 8.43 4.50 -11.74
CA LEU A 92 7.89 3.70 -10.65
C LEU A 92 8.96 3.44 -9.59
N SER A 93 8.63 3.70 -8.34
CA SER A 93 9.52 3.43 -7.22
C SER A 93 9.47 1.95 -6.84
N LEU A 94 10.33 1.55 -5.90
CA LEU A 94 10.28 0.20 -5.35
C LEU A 94 8.88 -0.08 -4.75
N GLY A 95 8.35 0.88 -4.00
CA GLY A 95 7.02 0.73 -3.40
C GLY A 95 5.93 0.55 -4.45
N ASP A 96 6.00 1.33 -5.54
CA ASP A 96 5.04 1.19 -6.63
C ASP A 96 5.09 -0.21 -7.22
N ARG A 97 6.31 -0.71 -7.48
CA ARG A 97 6.48 -2.03 -8.05
C ARG A 97 6.03 -3.12 -7.09
N ALA A 98 6.26 -2.93 -5.80
CA ALA A 98 5.82 -3.89 -4.78
C ALA A 98 4.30 -3.98 -4.74
N CYS A 99 3.63 -2.85 -4.80
CA CYS A 99 2.16 -2.82 -4.80
C CYS A 99 1.61 -3.52 -6.04
N LEU A 100 2.18 -3.22 -7.20
CA LEU A 100 1.72 -3.82 -8.45
C LEU A 100 1.97 -5.32 -8.49
N ALA A 101 3.11 -5.78 -7.96
CA ALA A 101 3.42 -7.20 -7.93
C ALA A 101 2.41 -7.97 -7.08
N LEU A 102 2.07 -7.42 -5.91
CA LEU A 102 1.09 -8.06 -5.04
C LEU A 102 -0.29 -8.04 -5.67
N ALA A 103 -0.67 -6.92 -6.28
CA ALA A 103 -1.98 -6.81 -6.93
C ALA A 103 -2.11 -7.86 -8.03
N ARG A 104 -1.06 -8.05 -8.83
CA ARG A 104 -1.07 -9.07 -9.87
C ARG A 104 -1.19 -10.46 -9.28
N GLN A 105 -0.43 -10.75 -8.21
CA GLN A 105 -0.46 -12.07 -7.59
C GLN A 105 -1.85 -12.42 -7.06
N LEU A 106 -2.55 -11.44 -6.51
CA LEU A 106 -3.87 -11.63 -5.93
C LEU A 106 -5.02 -11.41 -6.91
N HIS A 107 -4.70 -11.07 -8.15
CA HIS A 107 -5.71 -10.70 -9.15
C HIS A 107 -6.59 -9.56 -8.62
N ALA A 108 -5.97 -8.61 -7.96
CA ALA A 108 -6.64 -7.47 -7.35
C ALA A 108 -6.23 -6.18 -8.05
N THR A 109 -6.93 -5.10 -7.74
CA THR A 109 -6.67 -3.79 -8.31
C THR A 109 -5.83 -2.96 -7.35
N ALA A 110 -4.76 -2.34 -7.86
CA ALA A 110 -3.96 -1.44 -7.05
C ALA A 110 -4.76 -0.17 -6.77
N LEU A 111 -4.80 0.24 -5.50
CA LEU A 111 -5.53 1.42 -5.06
C LEU A 111 -4.53 2.45 -4.57
N THR A 112 -4.54 3.63 -5.18
CA THR A 112 -3.58 4.67 -4.90
C THR A 112 -4.28 6.01 -4.78
N ALA A 113 -3.70 6.90 -3.96
CA ALA A 113 -4.11 8.30 -3.93
C ALA A 113 -3.18 9.15 -4.79
N ASP A 114 -2.15 8.53 -5.40
CA ASP A 114 -1.20 9.23 -6.25
C ASP A 114 -1.79 9.39 -7.63
N GLN A 115 -2.02 10.63 -8.04
CA GLN A 115 -2.65 10.91 -9.31
C GLN A 115 -1.79 10.52 -10.51
N ALA A 116 -0.50 10.33 -10.32
CA ALA A 116 0.37 9.89 -11.40
C ALA A 116 0.01 8.50 -11.90
N TRP A 117 -0.67 7.71 -11.07
CA TRP A 117 -1.11 6.37 -11.46
C TRP A 117 -2.49 6.37 -12.10
N GLY A 118 -3.21 7.35 -11.74
CA GLY A 118 -4.58 7.59 -12.03
C GLY A 118 -5.22 7.08 -13.16
#